data_7e79b4098192c8424500b8cd47d5ed04
#
_entry.id   7e79b4098192c8424500b8cd47d5ed04
#
_cell.length_a   1.000
_cell.length_b   1.000
_cell.length_c   1.000
_cell.angle_alpha   90.00
_cell.angle_beta   90.00
_cell.angle_gamma   90.00
#
_symmetry.space_group_name_H-M   'P 1'
#
loop_
_entity.id
_entity.type
_entity.pdbx_description
1 polymer ?
#
loop_
_entity_poly.entity_id
_entity_poly.type
_entity_poly.pdbx_seq_one_letter_code
_entity_poly.pdbx_strand_id
1 'polypeptide(L)'
;MSGRALQVLVIGKGAREHALAWQLSRARSVKHVFVFPGNAGTHEVAASNGTAGISAFEGASSSEYHDLAKRAKDIGIGLVVVGPDDDVVNGIEESFRKVGVSCFAPSREAAELEGSKVFAKEFMNKFGIPTAHHGSFDNLEAASAYVRHVFTDKDHRIVIKADGLAAGKGVVLPETPEEALEDLRSIMSDGKFSTAGSSVVIEEYMDGYEISILTFSDGKTFFSLPPGQDHKRILEGNKGPNTGGMGVYSPVPMVTPDVLQKIDEVILKPTFDALAKEGELPIMFRFNSAVNSPPRPSFLWPAVHWSHGHQIGP
;
A
#
# COMPACT_ATOMS: atom_id res chain seq x y z
N MET A 1 22.17 7.71 27.09
CA MET A 1 21.99 8.90 26.23
C MET A 1 20.54 9.37 26.41
N SER A 2 20.28 10.51 27.02
CA SER A 2 18.94 11.09 27.09
C SER A 2 18.63 11.61 25.71
N GLY A 3 17.93 10.81 24.88
CA GLY A 3 17.47 11.25 23.59
C GLY A 3 16.60 12.50 23.73
N ARG A 4 16.86 13.53 22.94
CA ARG A 4 15.96 14.69 22.84
C ARG A 4 14.58 14.18 22.44
N ALA A 5 13.57 14.55 23.22
CA ALA A 5 12.18 14.23 22.89
C ALA A 5 11.80 14.87 21.53
N LEU A 6 11.28 14.06 20.60
CA LEU A 6 10.98 14.45 19.23
C LEU A 6 9.64 15.20 19.14
N GLN A 7 9.57 16.19 18.28
CA GLN A 7 8.32 16.65 17.69
C GLN A 7 8.06 15.85 16.42
N VAL A 8 6.88 15.27 16.29
CA VAL A 8 6.51 14.41 15.15
C VAL A 8 5.40 15.08 14.35
N LEU A 9 5.48 15.02 13.04
CA LEU A 9 4.42 15.44 12.12
C LEU A 9 3.84 14.20 11.44
N VAL A 10 2.54 13.99 11.58
CA VAL A 10 1.80 12.95 10.84
C VAL A 10 1.08 13.61 9.67
N ILE A 11 1.32 13.12 8.46
CA ILE A 11 0.64 13.57 7.23
C ILE A 11 -0.56 12.66 6.99
N GLY A 12 -1.73 13.28 6.79
CA GLY A 12 -2.98 12.64 6.44
C GLY A 12 -4.15 13.05 7.33
N LYS A 13 -5.35 12.59 6.99
CA LYS A 13 -6.61 13.01 7.64
C LYS A 13 -7.53 11.86 8.05
N GLY A 14 -7.14 10.63 7.71
CA GLY A 14 -7.97 9.45 7.91
C GLY A 14 -7.86 8.86 9.32
N ALA A 15 -8.60 7.79 9.56
CA ALA A 15 -8.58 7.04 10.82
C ALA A 15 -7.21 6.39 11.09
N ARG A 16 -6.48 6.00 10.04
CA ARG A 16 -5.12 5.46 10.13
C ARG A 16 -4.16 6.50 10.71
N GLU A 17 -4.17 7.71 10.19
CA GLU A 17 -3.32 8.80 10.67
C GLU A 17 -3.71 9.25 12.08
N HIS A 18 -4.99 9.23 12.42
CA HIS A 18 -5.45 9.49 13.78
C HIS A 18 -4.90 8.42 14.75
N ALA A 19 -4.98 7.14 14.40
CA ALA A 19 -4.44 6.06 15.22
C ALA A 19 -2.92 6.14 15.37
N LEU A 20 -2.19 6.51 14.30
CA LEU A 20 -0.76 6.76 14.33
C LEU A 20 -0.41 7.92 15.28
N ALA A 21 -1.11 9.05 15.15
CA ALA A 21 -0.90 10.22 16.01
C ALA A 21 -1.17 9.88 17.49
N TRP A 22 -2.26 9.16 17.77
CA TRP A 22 -2.60 8.70 19.11
C TRP A 22 -1.52 7.77 19.69
N GLN A 23 -1.04 6.78 18.91
CA GLN A 23 -0.01 5.86 19.36
C GLN A 23 1.35 6.56 19.55
N LEU A 24 1.74 7.45 18.65
CA LEU A 24 2.96 8.23 18.75
C LEU A 24 2.95 9.15 19.98
N SER A 25 1.80 9.75 20.33
CA SER A 25 1.68 10.59 21.51
C SER A 25 1.97 9.86 22.82
N ARG A 26 1.87 8.53 22.84
CA ARG A 26 2.15 7.67 23.99
C ARG A 26 3.62 7.25 24.11
N ALA A 27 4.43 7.53 23.09
CA ALA A 27 5.85 7.17 23.08
C ALA A 27 6.66 8.13 23.96
N ARG A 28 7.48 7.58 24.86
CA ARG A 28 8.33 8.37 25.78
C ARG A 28 9.33 9.30 25.06
N SER A 29 9.68 8.97 23.82
CA SER A 29 10.57 9.75 22.97
C SER A 29 9.88 10.90 22.25
N VAL A 30 8.55 11.03 22.35
CA VAL A 30 7.76 12.05 21.64
C VAL A 30 7.34 13.13 22.62
N LYS A 31 7.62 14.38 22.26
CA LYS A 31 7.25 15.57 23.02
C LYS A 31 5.90 16.14 22.59
N HIS A 32 5.62 16.11 21.30
CA HIS A 32 4.39 16.62 20.69
C HIS A 32 4.15 15.96 19.33
N VAL A 33 2.88 15.77 18.97
CA VAL A 33 2.48 15.27 17.66
C VAL A 33 1.67 16.35 16.94
N PHE A 34 2.11 16.75 15.77
CA PHE A 34 1.36 17.58 14.85
C PHE A 34 0.71 16.69 13.79
N VAL A 35 -0.46 17.07 13.28
CA VAL A 35 -1.15 16.34 12.22
C VAL A 35 -1.57 17.29 11.11
N PHE A 36 -1.30 16.92 9.84
CA PHE A 36 -1.61 17.73 8.68
C PHE A 36 -2.23 16.90 7.54
N PRO A 37 -3.35 17.29 6.96
CA PRO A 37 -4.25 18.36 7.42
C PRO A 37 -5.02 17.98 8.67
N GLY A 38 -5.01 16.69 9.07
CA GLY A 38 -5.71 16.18 10.24
C GLY A 38 -7.23 16.10 10.08
N ASN A 39 -7.90 15.84 11.18
CA ASN A 39 -9.36 15.76 11.28
C ASN A 39 -9.82 16.27 12.65
N ALA A 40 -11.12 16.30 12.91
CA ALA A 40 -11.68 16.82 14.15
C ALA A 40 -11.12 16.13 15.42
N GLY A 41 -10.78 14.83 15.35
CA GLY A 41 -10.19 14.11 16.47
C GLY A 41 -8.69 14.33 16.69
N THR A 42 -8.00 14.98 15.74
CA THR A 42 -6.56 15.28 15.81
C THR A 42 -6.28 16.78 15.89
N HIS A 43 -7.32 17.64 15.95
CA HIS A 43 -7.15 19.09 15.91
C HIS A 43 -6.50 19.61 17.19
N GLU A 44 -6.98 19.19 18.33
CA GLU A 44 -6.41 19.57 19.63
C GLU A 44 -6.73 18.51 20.69
N VAL A 45 -5.68 17.80 21.15
CA VAL A 45 -5.75 16.84 22.24
C VAL A 45 -4.68 17.21 23.26
N ALA A 46 -5.13 17.63 24.44
CA ALA A 46 -4.22 18.04 25.51
C ALA A 46 -3.32 16.88 26.00
N ALA A 47 -2.10 17.21 26.33
CA ALA A 47 -1.19 16.26 27.00
C ALA A 47 -1.78 15.84 28.36
N SER A 48 -1.76 14.54 28.66
CA SER A 48 -2.27 14.01 29.93
C SER A 48 -1.58 12.70 30.31
N ASN A 49 -1.40 12.46 31.61
CA ASN A 49 -0.95 11.17 32.17
C ASN A 49 0.22 10.50 31.42
N GLY A 50 1.24 11.30 31.03
CA GLY A 50 2.42 10.79 30.34
C GLY A 50 2.26 10.64 28.83
N THR A 51 1.18 11.14 28.23
CA THR A 51 1.03 11.26 26.78
C THR A 51 1.40 12.68 26.30
N ALA A 52 1.99 12.78 25.12
CA ALA A 52 2.22 14.05 24.44
C ALA A 52 0.90 14.64 23.92
N GLY A 53 0.85 15.95 23.78
CA GLY A 53 -0.28 16.62 23.12
C GLY A 53 -0.30 16.32 21.61
N ILE A 54 -1.50 16.40 21.02
CA ILE A 54 -1.71 16.34 19.58
C ILE A 54 -2.36 17.64 19.15
N SER A 55 -1.90 18.26 18.05
CA SER A 55 -2.51 19.46 17.49
C SER A 55 -2.44 19.49 15.97
N ALA A 56 -3.28 20.34 15.36
CA ALA A 56 -3.19 20.63 13.94
C ALA A 56 -1.85 21.32 13.62
N PHE A 57 -1.32 21.00 12.46
CA PHE A 57 -0.16 21.68 11.90
C PHE A 57 -0.63 22.82 11.00
N GLU A 58 -0.54 24.04 11.50
CA GLU A 58 -1.07 25.21 10.83
C GLU A 58 -0.04 25.94 9.97
N GLY A 59 -0.52 26.76 9.02
CA GLY A 59 0.29 27.65 8.21
C GLY A 59 1.04 26.98 7.06
N ALA A 60 0.56 25.80 6.61
CA ALA A 60 1.06 25.12 5.42
C ALA A 60 -0.06 24.89 4.40
N SER A 61 0.29 24.77 3.12
CA SER A 61 -0.62 24.36 2.04
C SER A 61 -0.41 22.89 1.72
N SER A 62 -1.49 22.16 1.45
CA SER A 62 -1.43 20.77 1.02
C SER A 62 -0.93 20.59 -0.41
N SER A 63 -0.90 21.66 -1.20
CA SER A 63 -0.45 21.61 -2.60
C SER A 63 1.06 21.78 -2.80
N GLU A 64 1.80 22.17 -1.75
CA GLU A 64 3.20 22.58 -1.82
C GLU A 64 4.05 21.84 -0.79
N TYR A 65 4.52 20.62 -1.12
CA TYR A 65 5.35 19.82 -0.20
C TYR A 65 6.62 20.55 0.24
N HIS A 66 7.17 21.41 -0.62
CA HIS A 66 8.37 22.17 -0.28
C HIS A 66 8.11 23.15 0.87
N ASP A 67 7.00 23.88 0.83
CA ASP A 67 6.62 24.83 1.88
C ASP A 67 6.26 24.12 3.18
N LEU A 68 5.56 22.99 3.07
CA LEU A 68 5.26 22.12 4.22
C LEU A 68 6.56 21.65 4.90
N ALA A 69 7.53 21.16 4.12
CA ALA A 69 8.80 20.67 4.63
C ALA A 69 9.64 21.80 5.28
N LYS A 70 9.67 22.98 4.66
CA LYS A 70 10.36 24.15 5.19
C LYS A 70 9.74 24.59 6.52
N ARG A 71 8.42 24.69 6.58
CA ARG A 71 7.69 25.02 7.80
C ARG A 71 7.96 24.00 8.92
N ALA A 72 7.95 22.70 8.60
CA ALA A 72 8.25 21.65 9.55
C ALA A 72 9.68 21.79 10.14
N LYS A 73 10.65 22.12 9.29
CA LYS A 73 12.03 22.42 9.76
C LYS A 73 12.06 23.61 10.69
N ASP A 74 11.40 24.71 10.36
CA ASP A 74 11.40 25.96 11.14
C ASP A 74 10.88 25.77 12.55
N ILE A 75 9.85 24.93 12.75
CA ILE A 75 9.29 24.63 14.07
C ILE A 75 9.99 23.45 14.78
N GLY A 76 10.99 22.85 14.16
CA GLY A 76 11.82 21.81 14.76
C GLY A 76 11.20 20.42 14.77
N ILE A 77 10.43 20.06 13.73
CA ILE A 77 9.98 18.68 13.55
C ILE A 77 11.22 17.77 13.38
N GLY A 78 11.29 16.72 14.18
CA GLY A 78 12.38 15.75 14.14
C GLY A 78 12.08 14.50 13.32
N LEU A 79 10.78 14.19 13.12
CA LEU A 79 10.33 13.04 12.33
C LEU A 79 8.99 13.36 11.67
N VAL A 80 8.87 13.02 10.40
CA VAL A 80 7.61 13.04 9.64
C VAL A 80 7.16 11.60 9.38
N VAL A 81 5.87 11.32 9.53
CA VAL A 81 5.25 10.03 9.22
C VAL A 81 4.15 10.28 8.20
N VAL A 82 4.27 9.67 7.02
CA VAL A 82 3.33 9.88 5.91
C VAL A 82 2.33 8.72 5.87
N GLY A 83 1.05 9.04 5.93
CA GLY A 83 -0.03 8.07 5.87
C GLY A 83 -0.61 7.83 4.47
N PRO A 84 -0.95 8.88 3.68
CA PRO A 84 -1.59 8.72 2.38
C PRO A 84 -0.64 8.22 1.31
N ASP A 85 -1.12 7.28 0.50
CA ASP A 85 -0.36 6.67 -0.58
C ASP A 85 -0.09 7.70 -1.71
N ASP A 86 -1.05 8.60 -1.99
CA ASP A 86 -0.90 9.66 -2.99
C ASP A 86 0.28 10.58 -2.65
N ASP A 87 0.42 11.00 -1.40
CA ASP A 87 1.52 11.87 -0.97
C ASP A 87 2.88 11.15 -1.11
N VAL A 88 2.92 9.85 -0.80
CA VAL A 88 4.11 9.02 -0.93
C VAL A 88 4.52 8.89 -2.40
N VAL A 89 3.60 8.49 -3.28
CA VAL A 89 3.85 8.33 -4.73
C VAL A 89 4.21 9.66 -5.39
N ASN A 90 3.64 10.77 -4.91
CA ASN A 90 3.99 12.11 -5.37
C ASN A 90 5.35 12.63 -4.85
N GLY A 91 6.06 11.85 -4.00
CA GLY A 91 7.44 12.13 -3.60
C GLY A 91 7.57 13.13 -2.47
N ILE A 92 6.64 13.17 -1.53
CA ILE A 92 6.69 14.06 -0.35
C ILE A 92 7.98 13.86 0.47
N GLU A 93 8.49 12.62 0.56
CA GLU A 93 9.75 12.28 1.26
C GLU A 93 10.92 13.13 0.78
N GLU A 94 11.08 13.28 -0.52
CA GLU A 94 12.16 14.03 -1.15
C GLU A 94 12.17 15.50 -0.69
N SER A 95 11.01 16.11 -0.51
CA SER A 95 10.87 17.48 -0.03
C SER A 95 11.38 17.64 1.40
N PHE A 96 11.06 16.69 2.28
CA PHE A 96 11.58 16.69 3.67
C PHE A 96 13.07 16.38 3.73
N ARG A 97 13.54 15.42 2.95
CA ARG A 97 14.95 15.05 2.86
C ARG A 97 15.81 16.24 2.40
N LYS A 98 15.36 17.01 1.40
CA LYS A 98 16.05 18.21 0.89
C LYS A 98 16.26 19.29 1.98
N VAL A 99 15.35 19.40 2.93
CA VAL A 99 15.50 20.36 4.03
C VAL A 99 16.16 19.75 5.28
N GLY A 100 16.51 18.45 5.26
CA GLY A 100 17.18 17.76 6.35
C GLY A 100 16.26 17.37 7.50
N VAL A 101 14.97 17.15 7.25
CA VAL A 101 14.00 16.61 8.20
C VAL A 101 13.80 15.12 7.88
N SER A 102 13.95 14.25 8.88
CA SER A 102 13.73 12.80 8.70
C SER A 102 12.27 12.53 8.34
N CYS A 103 12.05 11.74 7.30
CA CYS A 103 10.72 11.38 6.83
C CYS A 103 10.58 9.86 6.77
N PHE A 104 9.57 9.33 7.44
CA PHE A 104 9.21 7.91 7.38
C PHE A 104 8.23 7.69 6.23
N ALA A 105 8.78 7.57 5.06
CA ALA A 105 8.14 7.21 3.79
C ALA A 105 9.20 6.66 2.84
N PRO A 106 8.84 5.79 1.86
CA PRO A 106 9.76 5.39 0.80
C PRO A 106 10.12 6.59 -0.11
N SER A 107 11.22 6.46 -0.86
CA SER A 107 11.52 7.38 -1.97
C SER A 107 10.42 7.31 -3.02
N ARG A 108 10.33 8.31 -3.91
CA ARG A 108 9.38 8.32 -5.04
C ARG A 108 9.57 7.08 -5.92
N GLU A 109 10.81 6.72 -6.19
CA GLU A 109 11.19 5.59 -7.03
C GLU A 109 10.76 4.26 -6.38
N ALA A 110 11.01 4.09 -5.08
CA ALA A 110 10.54 2.91 -4.34
C ALA A 110 8.99 2.87 -4.25
N ALA A 111 8.35 4.03 -4.16
CA ALA A 111 6.89 4.15 -4.11
C ALA A 111 6.21 3.82 -5.46
N GLU A 112 6.95 3.78 -6.57
CA GLU A 112 6.43 3.37 -7.87
C GLU A 112 5.93 1.92 -7.85
N LEU A 113 6.50 1.06 -7.00
CA LEU A 113 5.98 -0.30 -6.76
C LEU A 113 4.51 -0.30 -6.28
N GLU A 114 4.06 0.73 -5.58
CA GLU A 114 2.66 0.94 -5.19
C GLU A 114 1.91 1.76 -6.24
N GLY A 115 2.56 2.75 -6.82
CA GLY A 115 1.98 3.70 -7.77
C GLY A 115 1.63 3.09 -9.13
N SER A 116 2.37 2.09 -9.59
CA SER A 116 2.17 1.41 -10.88
C SER A 116 2.17 -0.11 -10.72
N LYS A 117 1.05 -0.72 -11.10
CA LYS A 117 0.91 -2.19 -11.09
C LYS A 117 1.74 -2.84 -12.19
N VAL A 118 1.86 -2.17 -13.34
CA VAL A 118 2.72 -2.60 -14.45
C VAL A 118 4.18 -2.63 -13.98
N PHE A 119 4.67 -1.54 -13.40
CA PHE A 119 6.03 -1.48 -12.86
C PHE A 119 6.27 -2.56 -11.79
N ALA A 120 5.34 -2.74 -10.86
CA ALA A 120 5.44 -3.76 -9.83
C ALA A 120 5.55 -5.19 -10.42
N LYS A 121 4.79 -5.49 -11.47
CA LYS A 121 4.86 -6.78 -12.17
C LYS A 121 6.19 -6.97 -12.91
N GLU A 122 6.67 -5.96 -13.59
CA GLU A 122 7.96 -5.97 -14.28
C GLU A 122 9.11 -6.15 -13.27
N PHE A 123 9.07 -5.44 -12.15
CA PHE A 123 10.01 -5.60 -11.05
C PHE A 123 10.02 -7.03 -10.50
N MET A 124 8.86 -7.59 -10.18
CA MET A 124 8.75 -8.95 -9.68
C MET A 124 9.29 -9.98 -10.68
N ASN A 125 8.97 -9.84 -11.97
CA ASN A 125 9.51 -10.68 -13.03
C ASN A 125 11.04 -10.55 -13.16
N LYS A 126 11.55 -9.32 -13.18
CA LYS A 126 12.99 -9.02 -13.30
C LYS A 126 13.81 -9.68 -12.20
N PHE A 127 13.28 -9.73 -10.98
CA PHE A 127 13.99 -10.25 -9.82
C PHE A 127 13.54 -11.65 -9.38
N GLY A 128 12.68 -12.31 -10.16
CA GLY A 128 12.22 -13.67 -9.88
C GLY A 128 11.35 -13.77 -8.62
N ILE A 129 10.68 -12.69 -8.25
CA ILE A 129 9.74 -12.66 -7.11
C ILE A 129 8.42 -13.27 -7.58
N PRO A 130 7.91 -14.31 -6.91
CA PRO A 130 6.67 -14.97 -7.33
C PRO A 130 5.48 -14.01 -7.35
N THR A 131 4.71 -14.08 -8.42
CA THR A 131 3.47 -13.31 -8.59
C THR A 131 2.50 -14.06 -9.50
N ALA A 132 1.22 -13.65 -9.52
CA ALA A 132 0.22 -14.22 -10.44
C ALA A 132 0.69 -14.12 -11.90
N HIS A 133 0.36 -15.14 -12.71
CA HIS A 133 0.54 -15.04 -14.16
C HIS A 133 -0.23 -13.84 -14.68
N HIS A 134 0.39 -13.04 -15.51
CA HIS A 134 -0.20 -11.79 -15.97
C HIS A 134 0.27 -11.36 -17.35
N GLY A 135 -0.50 -10.43 -17.92
CA GLY A 135 -0.10 -9.61 -19.08
C GLY A 135 -0.37 -8.15 -18.78
N SER A 136 0.54 -7.28 -19.19
CA SER A 136 0.39 -5.82 -19.08
C SER A 136 0.13 -5.22 -20.46
N PHE A 137 -0.85 -4.31 -20.58
CA PHE A 137 -1.31 -3.77 -21.86
C PHE A 137 -1.60 -2.28 -21.74
N ASP A 138 -1.08 -1.51 -22.68
CA ASP A 138 -1.36 -0.10 -22.93
C ASP A 138 -2.29 0.11 -24.15
N ASN A 139 -2.73 -0.98 -24.79
CA ASN A 139 -3.56 -0.99 -25.97
C ASN A 139 -4.76 -1.92 -25.77
N LEU A 140 -5.97 -1.37 -26.00
CA LEU A 140 -7.24 -2.09 -25.80
C LEU A 140 -7.38 -3.33 -26.74
N GLU A 141 -6.87 -3.26 -27.98
CA GLU A 141 -6.95 -4.37 -28.92
C GLU A 141 -6.09 -5.55 -28.45
N ALA A 142 -4.85 -5.28 -28.02
CA ALA A 142 -3.96 -6.28 -27.49
C ALA A 142 -4.50 -6.90 -26.19
N ALA A 143 -5.02 -6.08 -25.26
CA ALA A 143 -5.69 -6.55 -24.04
C ALA A 143 -6.89 -7.45 -24.35
N SER A 144 -7.72 -7.03 -25.32
CA SER A 144 -8.90 -7.79 -25.76
C SER A 144 -8.53 -9.12 -26.40
N ALA A 145 -7.44 -9.16 -27.19
CA ALA A 145 -6.95 -10.40 -27.79
C ALA A 145 -6.45 -11.37 -26.70
N TYR A 146 -5.75 -10.86 -25.69
CA TYR A 146 -5.29 -11.67 -24.55
C TYR A 146 -6.46 -12.25 -23.75
N VAL A 147 -7.50 -11.46 -23.46
CA VAL A 147 -8.72 -11.93 -22.78
C VAL A 147 -9.37 -13.09 -23.54
N ARG A 148 -9.57 -12.93 -24.87
CA ARG A 148 -10.14 -14.01 -25.69
C ARG A 148 -9.29 -15.29 -25.68
N HIS A 149 -7.97 -15.14 -25.60
CA HIS A 149 -7.06 -16.29 -25.54
C HIS A 149 -7.15 -17.00 -24.17
N VAL A 150 -7.16 -16.27 -23.06
CA VAL A 150 -7.19 -16.83 -21.71
C VAL A 150 -8.52 -17.51 -21.40
N PHE A 151 -9.65 -16.95 -21.85
CA PHE A 151 -10.99 -17.53 -21.67
C PHE A 151 -11.31 -18.71 -22.60
N THR A 152 -10.36 -19.24 -23.37
CA THR A 152 -10.57 -20.48 -24.14
C THR A 152 -10.80 -21.71 -23.24
N ASP A 153 -10.33 -21.66 -21.99
CA ASP A 153 -10.62 -22.64 -20.95
C ASP A 153 -11.66 -22.08 -19.97
N LYS A 154 -12.82 -22.74 -19.85
CA LYS A 154 -13.95 -22.28 -19.03
C LYS A 154 -13.68 -22.17 -17.54
N ASP A 155 -12.59 -22.77 -17.06
CA ASP A 155 -12.20 -22.72 -15.65
C ASP A 155 -11.22 -21.58 -15.34
N HIS A 156 -10.78 -20.81 -16.36
CA HIS A 156 -9.88 -19.69 -16.17
C HIS A 156 -10.64 -18.43 -15.74
N ARG A 157 -10.49 -18.06 -14.48
CA ARG A 157 -10.92 -16.75 -13.97
C ARG A 157 -9.76 -15.78 -14.01
N ILE A 158 -10.05 -14.54 -14.35
CA ILE A 158 -9.06 -13.46 -14.40
C ILE A 158 -9.44 -12.29 -13.50
N VAL A 159 -8.43 -11.45 -13.23
CA VAL A 159 -8.58 -10.16 -12.58
C VAL A 159 -8.04 -9.10 -13.53
N ILE A 160 -8.80 -8.05 -13.80
CA ILE A 160 -8.35 -6.89 -14.58
C ILE A 160 -8.12 -5.73 -13.61
N LYS A 161 -6.96 -5.11 -13.70
CA LYS A 161 -6.57 -3.99 -12.83
C LYS A 161 -6.13 -2.81 -13.68
N ALA A 162 -6.76 -1.66 -13.48
CA ALA A 162 -6.24 -0.40 -13.99
C ALA A 162 -4.87 -0.11 -13.37
N ASP A 163 -3.92 0.35 -14.17
CA ASP A 163 -2.62 0.80 -13.68
C ASP A 163 -2.77 2.14 -12.93
N GLY A 164 -1.92 2.36 -11.93
CA GLY A 164 -1.97 3.56 -11.09
C GLY A 164 -2.97 3.50 -9.92
N LEU A 165 -3.05 4.62 -9.20
CA LEU A 165 -3.88 4.79 -8.02
C LEU A 165 -5.35 5.03 -8.43
N ALA A 166 -6.21 4.06 -8.23
CA ALA A 166 -7.64 4.10 -8.60
C ALA A 166 -8.58 3.99 -7.39
N ALA A 167 -8.08 4.31 -6.18
CA ALA A 167 -8.82 4.25 -4.91
C ALA A 167 -9.61 2.93 -4.75
N GLY A 168 -9.04 1.79 -5.16
CA GLY A 168 -9.60 0.44 -5.10
C GLY A 168 -10.75 0.13 -6.05
N LYS A 169 -11.15 1.07 -6.85
CA LYS A 169 -12.22 0.88 -7.86
C LYS A 169 -11.68 0.38 -9.19
N GLY A 170 -10.34 0.37 -9.36
CA GLY A 170 -9.67 -0.05 -10.60
C GLY A 170 -9.46 -1.56 -10.73
N VAL A 171 -10.11 -2.39 -9.90
CA VAL A 171 -9.99 -3.85 -9.93
C VAL A 171 -11.36 -4.45 -10.21
N VAL A 172 -11.46 -5.23 -11.28
CA VAL A 172 -12.68 -5.93 -11.68
C VAL A 172 -12.43 -7.43 -11.80
N LEU A 173 -13.46 -8.22 -11.56
CA LEU A 173 -13.44 -9.67 -11.52
C LEU A 173 -14.53 -10.21 -12.46
N PRO A 174 -14.32 -10.13 -13.78
CA PRO A 174 -15.30 -10.56 -14.76
C PRO A 174 -15.53 -12.08 -14.68
N GLU A 175 -16.79 -12.49 -14.80
CA GLU A 175 -17.18 -13.90 -14.80
C GLU A 175 -17.27 -14.47 -16.22
N THR A 176 -17.36 -13.60 -17.23
CA THR A 176 -17.46 -13.99 -18.64
C THR A 176 -16.48 -13.20 -19.53
N PRO A 177 -16.13 -13.75 -20.72
CA PRO A 177 -15.31 -13.01 -21.69
C PRO A 177 -15.95 -11.69 -22.13
N GLU A 178 -17.28 -11.66 -22.27
CA GLU A 178 -18.03 -10.49 -22.70
C GLU A 178 -17.94 -9.38 -21.66
N GLU A 179 -18.14 -9.72 -20.37
CA GLU A 179 -17.95 -8.82 -19.23
C GLU A 179 -16.53 -8.28 -19.16
N ALA A 180 -15.53 -9.15 -19.33
CA ALA A 180 -14.13 -8.75 -19.35
C ALA A 180 -13.81 -7.73 -20.46
N LEU A 181 -14.38 -7.92 -21.66
CA LEU A 181 -14.18 -7.00 -22.77
C LEU A 181 -14.90 -5.66 -22.56
N GLU A 182 -16.04 -5.65 -21.89
CA GLU A 182 -16.75 -4.43 -21.49
C GLU A 182 -15.99 -3.66 -20.42
N ASP A 183 -15.50 -4.36 -19.40
CA ASP A 183 -14.65 -3.80 -18.35
C ASP A 183 -13.39 -3.15 -18.93
N LEU A 184 -12.69 -3.83 -19.85
CA LEU A 184 -11.52 -3.27 -20.54
C LEU A 184 -11.84 -1.96 -21.27
N ARG A 185 -12.98 -1.91 -22.01
CA ARG A 185 -13.40 -0.68 -22.69
C ARG A 185 -13.66 0.44 -21.69
N SER A 186 -14.42 0.12 -20.62
CA SER A 186 -14.74 1.08 -19.56
C SER A 186 -13.48 1.65 -18.87
N ILE A 187 -12.47 0.81 -18.65
CA ILE A 187 -11.21 1.21 -18.01
C ILE A 187 -10.34 2.04 -18.97
N MET A 188 -10.10 1.52 -20.19
CA MET A 188 -9.08 2.06 -21.08
C MET A 188 -9.58 3.15 -22.04
N SER A 189 -10.87 3.18 -22.36
CA SER A 189 -11.42 4.11 -23.38
C SER A 189 -12.31 5.19 -22.79
N ASP A 190 -13.12 4.87 -21.76
CA ASP A 190 -14.14 5.80 -21.26
C ASP A 190 -13.60 6.81 -20.24
N GLY A 191 -12.29 6.77 -19.97
CA GLY A 191 -11.62 7.69 -19.05
C GLY A 191 -12.08 7.58 -17.59
N LYS A 192 -12.69 6.45 -17.21
CA LYS A 192 -13.25 6.21 -15.88
C LYS A 192 -12.26 6.41 -14.74
N PHE A 193 -10.97 6.20 -15.00
CA PHE A 193 -9.89 6.33 -14.03
C PHE A 193 -8.85 7.39 -14.43
N SER A 194 -9.20 8.32 -15.32
CA SER A 194 -8.28 9.33 -15.83
C SER A 194 -7.00 8.69 -16.38
N THR A 195 -5.83 9.19 -15.99
CA THR A 195 -4.53 8.64 -16.43
C THR A 195 -4.24 7.22 -15.91
N ALA A 196 -4.85 6.81 -14.79
CA ALA A 196 -4.69 5.46 -14.24
C ALA A 196 -5.30 4.37 -15.11
N GLY A 197 -6.21 4.70 -16.05
CA GLY A 197 -6.81 3.76 -17.01
C GLY A 197 -6.07 3.62 -18.34
N SER A 198 -4.94 4.29 -18.54
CA SER A 198 -4.17 4.22 -19.79
C SER A 198 -3.53 2.85 -20.02
N SER A 199 -3.25 2.11 -18.96
CA SER A 199 -2.71 0.76 -18.99
C SER A 199 -3.49 -0.15 -18.04
N VAL A 200 -3.48 -1.44 -18.33
CA VAL A 200 -4.10 -2.46 -17.49
C VAL A 200 -3.16 -3.64 -17.26
N VAL A 201 -3.31 -4.28 -16.11
CA VAL A 201 -2.72 -5.60 -15.83
C VAL A 201 -3.85 -6.61 -15.76
N ILE A 202 -3.76 -7.67 -16.55
CA ILE A 202 -4.67 -8.81 -16.56
C ILE A 202 -3.96 -9.97 -15.91
N GLU A 203 -4.51 -10.49 -14.81
CA GLU A 203 -3.88 -11.53 -14.00
C GLU A 203 -4.78 -12.76 -13.89
N GLU A 204 -4.19 -13.92 -13.65
CA GLU A 204 -4.94 -15.08 -13.17
C GLU A 204 -5.61 -14.77 -11.83
N TYR A 205 -6.81 -15.27 -11.63
CA TYR A 205 -7.47 -15.21 -10.32
C TYR A 205 -6.85 -16.25 -9.39
N MET A 206 -6.33 -15.78 -8.27
CA MET A 206 -5.81 -16.66 -7.24
C MET A 206 -6.86 -16.90 -6.16
N ASP A 207 -7.17 -18.16 -5.92
CA ASP A 207 -8.05 -18.57 -4.85
C ASP A 207 -7.26 -18.79 -3.55
N GLY A 208 -7.77 -18.27 -2.43
CA GLY A 208 -7.10 -18.41 -1.15
C GLY A 208 -7.46 -17.30 -0.15
N TYR A 209 -6.85 -17.39 1.03
CA TYR A 209 -6.97 -16.34 2.04
C TYR A 209 -5.94 -15.25 1.78
N GLU A 210 -6.39 -14.02 1.61
CA GLU A 210 -5.51 -12.86 1.53
C GLU A 210 -4.99 -12.53 2.94
N ILE A 211 -3.68 -12.35 3.06
CA ILE A 211 -3.01 -11.88 4.27
C ILE A 211 -2.13 -10.68 3.95
N SER A 212 -1.93 -9.84 4.94
CA SER A 212 -1.04 -8.68 4.86
C SER A 212 0.12 -8.83 5.82
N ILE A 213 1.34 -8.55 5.36
CA ILE A 213 2.55 -8.49 6.18
C ILE A 213 3.15 -7.10 6.03
N LEU A 214 3.17 -6.36 7.13
CA LEU A 214 3.82 -5.05 7.19
C LEU A 214 5.27 -5.25 7.59
N THR A 215 6.19 -4.75 6.79
CA THR A 215 7.62 -4.96 6.97
C THR A 215 8.36 -3.63 6.94
N PHE A 216 9.12 -3.36 8.00
CA PHE A 216 10.02 -2.22 8.09
C PHE A 216 11.37 -2.58 7.52
N SER A 217 12.04 -1.62 6.87
CA SER A 217 13.41 -1.79 6.40
C SER A 217 14.21 -0.50 6.59
N ASP A 218 15.49 -0.65 6.88
CA ASP A 218 16.48 0.42 6.89
C ASP A 218 17.38 0.40 5.64
N GLY A 219 17.00 -0.39 4.63
CA GLY A 219 17.76 -0.60 3.40
C GLY A 219 18.87 -1.65 3.52
N LYS A 220 19.10 -2.22 4.71
CA LYS A 220 20.09 -3.28 4.97
C LYS A 220 19.46 -4.51 5.62
N THR A 221 18.55 -4.26 6.53
CA THR A 221 17.80 -5.29 7.26
C THR A 221 16.31 -4.99 7.15
N PHE A 222 15.50 -6.01 7.37
CA PHE A 222 14.05 -5.84 7.46
C PHE A 222 13.48 -6.58 8.66
N PHE A 223 12.34 -6.10 9.14
CA PHE A 223 11.60 -6.68 10.26
C PHE A 223 10.11 -6.65 9.97
N SER A 224 9.49 -7.82 9.97
CA SER A 224 8.06 -7.97 9.71
C SER A 224 7.24 -7.95 10.99
N LEU A 225 6.13 -7.24 10.96
CA LEU A 225 5.11 -7.31 12.00
C LEU A 225 4.30 -8.61 11.88
N PRO A 226 3.58 -9.03 12.95
CA PRO A 226 2.68 -10.16 12.85
C PRO A 226 1.70 -10.01 11.68
N PRO A 227 1.42 -11.09 10.92
CA PRO A 227 0.51 -11.02 9.78
C PRO A 227 -0.89 -10.59 10.21
N GLY A 228 -1.53 -9.80 9.37
CA GLY A 228 -2.91 -9.39 9.51
C GLY A 228 -3.77 -9.94 8.37
N GLN A 229 -5.07 -10.12 8.64
CA GLN A 229 -6.04 -10.41 7.60
C GLN A 229 -7.09 -9.30 7.57
N ASP A 230 -7.21 -8.67 6.42
CA ASP A 230 -8.17 -7.60 6.13
C ASP A 230 -9.40 -8.17 5.42
N HIS A 231 -10.57 -7.88 5.96
CA HIS A 231 -11.85 -8.27 5.36
C HIS A 231 -12.39 -7.12 4.50
N LYS A 232 -12.23 -7.25 3.18
CA LYS A 232 -12.55 -6.17 2.23
C LYS A 232 -13.96 -6.18 1.69
N ARG A 233 -14.62 -7.36 1.65
CA ARG A 233 -15.97 -7.49 1.08
C ARG A 233 -17.03 -6.98 2.04
N ILE A 234 -18.03 -6.27 1.47
CA ILE A 234 -19.06 -5.58 2.28
C ILE A 234 -20.13 -6.51 2.85
N LEU A 235 -20.35 -7.67 2.24
CA LEU A 235 -21.41 -8.62 2.63
C LEU A 235 -20.84 -9.86 3.33
N GLU A 236 -21.70 -10.56 4.09
CA GLU A 236 -21.38 -11.83 4.71
C GLU A 236 -20.91 -12.88 3.70
N GLY A 237 -20.10 -13.84 4.16
CA GLY A 237 -19.57 -14.91 3.32
C GLY A 237 -18.56 -14.43 2.28
N ASN A 238 -17.88 -13.32 2.54
CA ASN A 238 -16.89 -12.74 1.64
C ASN A 238 -17.47 -12.38 0.27
N LYS A 239 -18.65 -11.75 0.24
CA LYS A 239 -19.42 -11.38 -0.95
C LYS A 239 -19.56 -9.87 -1.12
N GLY A 240 -20.05 -9.47 -2.29
CA GLY A 240 -20.27 -8.06 -2.65
C GLY A 240 -19.00 -7.34 -3.08
N PRO A 241 -19.06 -6.04 -3.31
CA PRO A 241 -17.92 -5.24 -3.75
C PRO A 241 -16.85 -5.10 -2.64
N ASN A 242 -15.64 -4.81 -3.05
CA ASN A 242 -14.55 -4.46 -2.15
C ASN A 242 -14.80 -3.08 -1.51
N THR A 243 -14.35 -2.95 -0.26
CA THR A 243 -14.32 -1.70 0.50
C THR A 243 -12.87 -1.37 0.89
N GLY A 244 -12.67 -0.27 1.60
CA GLY A 244 -11.38 0.07 2.21
C GLY A 244 -10.95 -0.85 3.38
N GLY A 245 -11.79 -1.80 3.74
CA GLY A 245 -11.63 -2.72 4.85
C GLY A 245 -12.79 -2.62 5.84
N MET A 246 -13.44 -3.75 6.09
CA MET A 246 -14.53 -3.87 7.07
C MET A 246 -14.02 -4.21 8.47
N GLY A 247 -12.77 -4.62 8.56
CA GLY A 247 -12.08 -4.97 9.78
C GLY A 247 -10.83 -5.79 9.50
N VAL A 248 -9.90 -5.75 10.44
CA VAL A 248 -8.63 -6.49 10.37
C VAL A 248 -8.38 -7.18 11.71
N TYR A 249 -7.81 -8.37 11.68
CA TYR A 249 -7.31 -9.02 12.87
C TYR A 249 -5.86 -9.49 12.69
N SER A 250 -5.13 -9.52 13.79
CA SER A 250 -3.73 -9.96 13.88
C SER A 250 -3.50 -10.51 15.30
N PRO A 251 -2.72 -11.58 15.46
CA PRO A 251 -2.12 -12.42 14.44
C PRO A 251 -3.15 -13.29 13.72
N VAL A 252 -2.76 -13.84 12.55
CA VAL A 252 -3.60 -14.73 11.72
C VAL A 252 -3.26 -16.19 12.03
N PRO A 253 -4.17 -16.98 12.67
CA PRO A 253 -3.84 -18.33 13.16
C PRO A 253 -3.43 -19.31 12.06
N MET A 254 -3.93 -19.14 10.82
CA MET A 254 -3.57 -20.02 9.70
C MET A 254 -2.16 -19.78 9.14
N VAL A 255 -1.52 -18.67 9.52
CA VAL A 255 -0.16 -18.34 9.09
C VAL A 255 0.81 -18.93 10.10
N THR A 256 1.25 -20.15 9.80
CA THR A 256 2.20 -20.88 10.64
C THR A 256 3.61 -20.29 10.52
N PRO A 257 4.53 -20.57 11.46
CA PRO A 257 5.94 -20.17 11.34
C PRO A 257 6.59 -20.60 10.02
N ASP A 258 6.28 -21.81 9.51
CA ASP A 258 6.81 -22.30 8.23
C ASP A 258 6.30 -21.47 7.04
N VAL A 259 5.04 -21.03 7.07
CA VAL A 259 4.48 -20.13 6.06
C VAL A 259 5.19 -18.77 6.10
N LEU A 260 5.41 -18.21 7.28
CA LEU A 260 6.14 -16.94 7.44
C LEU A 260 7.58 -17.08 6.94
N GLN A 261 8.29 -18.13 7.33
CA GLN A 261 9.65 -18.38 6.86
C GLN A 261 9.70 -18.45 5.33
N LYS A 262 8.75 -19.16 4.71
CA LYS A 262 8.69 -19.26 3.25
C LYS A 262 8.42 -17.89 2.59
N ILE A 263 7.55 -17.06 3.17
CA ILE A 263 7.29 -15.70 2.68
C ILE A 263 8.56 -14.86 2.80
N ASP A 264 9.28 -14.94 3.91
CA ASP A 264 10.55 -14.24 4.10
C ASP A 264 11.57 -14.64 3.03
N GLU A 265 11.74 -15.94 2.76
CA GLU A 265 12.73 -16.46 1.84
C GLU A 265 12.43 -16.17 0.38
N VAL A 266 11.14 -16.27 -0.04
CA VAL A 266 10.80 -16.23 -1.47
C VAL A 266 10.18 -14.89 -1.92
N ILE A 267 9.76 -14.04 -0.98
CA ILE A 267 9.16 -12.74 -1.29
C ILE A 267 9.96 -11.60 -0.65
N LEU A 268 10.00 -11.54 0.69
CA LEU A 268 10.49 -10.36 1.38
C LEU A 268 11.97 -10.15 1.13
N LYS A 269 12.79 -11.19 1.37
CA LYS A 269 14.23 -11.08 1.14
C LYS A 269 14.57 -10.75 -0.32
N PRO A 270 14.06 -11.45 -1.35
CA PRO A 270 14.32 -11.07 -2.73
C PRO A 270 13.87 -9.66 -3.08
N THR A 271 12.74 -9.18 -2.54
CA THR A 271 12.25 -7.83 -2.77
C THR A 271 13.18 -6.77 -2.20
N PHE A 272 13.61 -6.92 -0.93
CA PHE A 272 14.51 -5.96 -0.31
C PHE A 272 15.93 -6.02 -0.90
N ASP A 273 16.42 -7.20 -1.27
CA ASP A 273 17.70 -7.35 -1.99
C ASP A 273 17.64 -6.66 -3.37
N ALA A 274 16.51 -6.76 -4.06
CA ALA A 274 16.30 -6.11 -5.36
C ALA A 274 16.25 -4.59 -5.24
N LEU A 275 15.48 -4.06 -4.29
CA LEU A 275 15.40 -2.62 -4.01
C LEU A 275 16.77 -2.04 -3.66
N ALA A 276 17.53 -2.73 -2.83
CA ALA A 276 18.89 -2.31 -2.49
C ALA A 276 19.82 -2.28 -3.70
N LYS A 277 19.67 -3.20 -4.67
CA LYS A 277 20.44 -3.20 -5.93
C LYS A 277 20.09 -2.05 -6.85
N GLU A 278 18.81 -1.65 -6.88
CA GLU A 278 18.36 -0.48 -7.67
C GLU A 278 18.73 0.85 -6.98
N GLY A 279 19.32 0.81 -5.78
CA GLY A 279 19.69 2.01 -5.01
C GLY A 279 18.53 2.63 -4.24
N GLU A 280 17.42 1.92 -4.15
CA GLU A 280 16.21 2.38 -3.49
C GLU A 280 16.23 2.04 -2.00
N LEU A 281 15.78 2.99 -1.17
CA LEU A 281 15.72 2.82 0.29
C LEU A 281 14.26 2.71 0.72
N PRO A 282 13.73 1.49 0.81
CA PRO A 282 12.38 1.28 1.35
C PRO A 282 12.40 1.44 2.87
N ILE A 283 11.43 2.17 3.41
CA ILE A 283 11.29 2.34 4.88
C ILE A 283 10.18 1.44 5.43
N MET A 284 9.10 1.24 4.69
CA MET A 284 8.02 0.32 5.06
C MET A 284 7.27 -0.15 3.83
N PHE A 285 7.00 -1.46 3.76
CA PHE A 285 6.14 -2.06 2.75
C PHE A 285 5.05 -2.91 3.39
N ARG A 286 3.90 -2.93 2.73
CA ARG A 286 2.83 -3.88 2.99
C ARG A 286 2.81 -4.92 1.87
N PHE A 287 3.01 -6.18 2.24
CA PHE A 287 2.88 -7.32 1.33
C PHE A 287 1.55 -8.02 1.57
N ASN A 288 0.78 -8.23 0.52
CA ASN A 288 -0.39 -9.09 0.55
C ASN A 288 -0.05 -10.41 -0.13
N SER A 289 -0.33 -11.51 0.54
CA SER A 289 -0.12 -12.86 0.02
C SER A 289 -1.41 -13.65 0.08
N ALA A 290 -1.67 -14.47 -0.93
CA ALA A 290 -2.75 -15.46 -0.90
C ALA A 290 -2.22 -16.78 -0.32
N VAL A 291 -2.88 -17.31 0.70
CA VAL A 291 -2.59 -18.60 1.31
C VAL A 291 -3.71 -19.55 0.95
N ASN A 292 -3.43 -20.61 0.20
CA ASN A 292 -4.43 -21.59 -0.21
C ASN A 292 -5.02 -22.34 0.97
N SER A 293 -6.35 -22.53 0.96
CA SER A 293 -7.05 -23.40 1.90
C SER A 293 -6.74 -24.88 1.63
N PRO A 294 -6.63 -25.76 2.65
CA PRO A 294 -6.60 -27.21 2.42
C PRO A 294 -7.96 -27.70 1.88
N PRO A 295 -8.07 -28.73 0.98
CA PRO A 295 -7.10 -29.80 0.87
C PRO A 295 -6.46 -29.96 -0.53
N ARG A 296 -5.57 -29.12 -0.92
CA ARG A 296 -4.61 -29.47 -1.98
C ARG A 296 -3.20 -29.22 -1.46
N PRO A 297 -2.39 -30.27 -1.23
CA PRO A 297 -1.01 -30.09 -0.77
C PRO A 297 -0.11 -29.79 -1.97
N SER A 298 -0.29 -28.63 -2.59
CA SER A 298 0.65 -28.17 -3.60
C SER A 298 0.51 -26.68 -3.79
N PHE A 299 1.57 -26.01 -3.35
CA PHE A 299 1.93 -24.64 -3.67
C PHE A 299 1.19 -23.51 -2.94
N LEU A 300 1.85 -23.03 -1.88
CA LEU A 300 1.84 -21.63 -1.52
C LEU A 300 2.38 -20.84 -2.72
N TRP A 301 1.52 -20.10 -3.39
CA TRP A 301 1.93 -19.04 -4.28
C TRP A 301 1.83 -17.75 -3.47
N PRO A 302 2.94 -17.23 -2.93
CA PRO A 302 2.94 -15.89 -2.43
C PRO A 302 2.84 -14.97 -3.64
N ALA A 303 1.70 -14.38 -3.85
CA ALA A 303 1.57 -13.30 -4.79
C ALA A 303 1.63 -12.01 -4.03
N VAL A 304 2.56 -11.17 -4.38
CA VAL A 304 2.59 -9.80 -3.90
C VAL A 304 1.45 -9.07 -4.58
N HIS A 305 0.43 -8.77 -3.80
CA HIS A 305 -0.68 -7.92 -4.19
C HIS A 305 -0.48 -6.61 -3.45
N TRP A 306 -0.15 -5.58 -4.17
CA TRP A 306 -0.18 -4.23 -3.65
C TRP A 306 -1.64 -3.80 -3.58
N SER A 307 -2.18 -3.72 -2.40
CA SER A 307 -3.54 -3.21 -2.21
C SER A 307 -3.46 -1.88 -1.49
N HIS A 308 -4.02 -0.89 -2.14
CA HIS A 308 -4.24 0.45 -1.61
C HIS A 308 -5.02 0.37 -0.30
N GLY A 309 -4.48 0.97 0.75
CA GLY A 309 -5.24 1.29 1.94
C GLY A 309 -6.29 2.34 1.57
N HIS A 310 -7.54 1.91 1.38
CA HIS A 310 -8.60 2.83 1.03
C HIS A 310 -8.89 3.79 2.15
N GLN A 311 -8.81 5.07 1.84
CA GLN A 311 -9.48 6.11 2.63
C GLN A 311 -11.00 5.90 2.48
N ILE A 312 -11.67 5.71 3.60
CA ILE A 312 -13.12 5.88 3.67
C ILE A 312 -13.31 7.40 3.48
N GLY A 313 -13.86 7.80 2.33
CA GLY A 313 -14.37 9.15 2.14
C GLY A 313 -15.54 9.41 3.10
N PRO A 314 -15.90 10.69 3.34
CA PRO A 314 -16.95 11.05 4.27
C PRO A 314 -18.30 10.44 3.91
#